data_bc4c558b912e0f2b30cb8f55ff5bf542
#
_entry.id   bc4c558b912e0f2b30cb8f55ff5bf542
#
_cell.length_a   1.000
_cell.length_b   1.000
_cell.length_c   1.000
_cell.angle_alpha   90.00
_cell.angle_beta   90.00
_cell.angle_gamma   90.00
#
_symmetry.space_group_name_H-M   'P 1'
#
loop_
_entity.id
_entity.type
_entity.pdbx_description
1 polymer ?
#
loop_
_entity_poly.entity_id
_entity_poly.type
_entity_poly.pdbx_seq_one_letter_code
_entity_poly.pdbx_strand_id
1 'polypeptide(L)'
;MALVATLDDTTALAAKLAAETAGRVPDTVIVSQGCDRSVHGGASANKVIDPNNRNSIVLGSVAYFLDRYGNEILPLALKMLRGEQLPPRSFTGHVLVTAKNVFRIYPPIDIN
;
A
#
# COMPACT_ATOMS: atom_id res chain seq x y z
N MET A 1 4.07 21.67 10.89
CA MET A 1 3.71 20.55 10.02
C MET A 1 4.76 19.45 10.17
N ALA A 2 4.33 18.21 10.41
CA ALA A 2 5.20 17.04 10.51
C ALA A 2 4.99 16.13 9.29
N LEU A 3 6.09 15.71 8.65
CA LEU A 3 6.10 14.66 7.64
C LEU A 3 6.68 13.41 8.27
N VAL A 4 5.92 12.33 8.27
CA VAL A 4 6.31 11.03 8.81
C VAL A 4 6.43 10.04 7.66
N ALA A 5 7.62 9.50 7.46
CA ALA A 5 7.86 8.41 6.52
C ALA A 5 8.06 7.11 7.32
N THR A 6 7.31 6.07 6.97
CA THR A 6 7.33 4.79 7.67
C THR A 6 7.81 3.66 6.76
N LEU A 7 8.39 2.63 7.37
CA LEU A 7 8.90 1.46 6.66
C LEU A 7 7.78 0.50 6.24
N ASP A 8 6.63 0.58 6.88
CA ASP A 8 5.47 -0.26 6.60
C ASP A 8 4.15 0.42 7.00
N ASP A 9 3.05 -0.16 6.59
CA ASP A 9 1.72 0.37 6.84
C ASP A 9 1.26 0.20 8.30
N THR A 10 1.75 -0.81 9.01
CA THR A 10 1.46 -1.00 10.43
C THR A 10 2.01 0.16 11.25
N THR A 11 3.25 0.54 10.98
CA THR A 11 3.90 1.70 11.61
C THR A 11 3.19 3.01 11.21
N ALA A 12 2.71 3.11 9.96
CA ALA A 12 1.93 4.28 9.51
C ALA A 12 0.63 4.44 10.28
N LEU A 13 -0.10 3.34 10.51
CA LEU A 13 -1.34 3.36 11.28
C LEU A 13 -1.08 3.67 12.78
N ALA A 14 0.02 3.18 13.33
CA ALA A 14 0.43 3.55 14.70
C ALA A 14 0.77 5.05 14.79
N ALA A 15 1.50 5.59 13.82
CA ALA A 15 1.79 7.02 13.74
C ALA A 15 0.52 7.87 13.56
N LYS A 16 -0.44 7.39 12.75
CA LYS A 16 -1.75 8.02 12.60
C LYS A 16 -2.49 8.09 13.94
N LEU A 17 -2.58 6.97 14.65
CA LEU A 17 -3.22 6.92 15.97
C LEU A 17 -2.54 7.85 16.98
N ALA A 18 -1.21 7.90 16.98
CA ALA A 18 -0.46 8.82 17.82
C ALA A 18 -0.76 10.29 17.51
N ALA A 19 -0.84 10.64 16.21
CA ALA A 19 -1.22 12.00 15.79
C ALA A 19 -2.66 12.36 16.18
N GLU A 20 -3.59 11.40 16.06
CA GLU A 20 -4.98 11.57 16.51
C GLU A 20 -5.06 11.80 18.02
N THR A 21 -4.37 10.97 18.82
CA THR A 21 -4.34 11.08 20.27
C THR A 21 -3.70 12.40 20.76
N ALA A 22 -2.68 12.85 20.03
CA ALA A 22 -2.01 14.12 20.34
C ALA A 22 -2.72 15.38 19.80
N GLY A 23 -3.86 15.23 19.09
CA GLY A 23 -4.56 16.34 18.44
C GLY A 23 -3.78 16.99 17.29
N ARG A 24 -2.82 16.25 16.68
CA ARG A 24 -1.89 16.75 15.65
C ARG A 24 -2.30 16.40 14.22
N VAL A 25 -3.54 15.93 14.01
CA VAL A 25 -4.07 15.59 12.69
C VAL A 25 -3.95 16.75 11.67
N PRO A 26 -4.26 18.02 12.03
CA PRO A 26 -4.22 19.10 11.05
C PRO A 26 -2.83 19.44 10.51
N ASP A 27 -1.78 19.04 11.21
CA ASP A 27 -0.40 19.41 10.87
C ASP A 27 0.54 18.20 10.68
N THR A 28 -0.04 17.00 10.52
CA THR A 28 0.69 15.75 10.30
C THR A 28 0.32 15.13 8.96
N VAL A 29 1.33 14.66 8.26
CA VAL A 29 1.22 13.93 7.00
C VAL A 29 2.06 12.67 7.07
N ILE A 30 1.52 11.53 6.64
CA ILE A 30 2.19 10.23 6.67
C ILE A 30 2.30 9.67 5.27
N VAL A 31 3.45 9.12 4.93
CA VAL A 31 3.69 8.28 3.75
C VAL A 31 4.28 6.95 4.18
N SER A 32 3.87 5.88 3.54
CA SER A 32 4.28 4.52 3.91
C SER A 32 4.62 3.66 2.70
N GLN A 33 4.93 2.41 2.97
CA GLN A 33 5.15 1.40 1.94
C GLN A 33 4.58 0.05 2.38
N GLY A 34 4.27 -0.79 1.40
CA GLY A 34 3.55 -2.06 1.56
C GLY A 34 2.20 -1.99 0.84
N CYS A 35 1.43 -0.97 1.14
CA CYS A 35 0.05 -0.78 0.68
C CYS A 35 -0.81 -1.99 0.98
N ASP A 36 -0.81 -2.38 2.27
CA ASP A 36 -1.58 -3.51 2.73
C ASP A 36 -3.08 -3.20 2.84
N ARG A 37 -3.87 -4.27 3.04
CA ARG A 37 -5.32 -4.19 3.14
C ARG A 37 -5.79 -3.21 4.23
N SER A 38 -5.03 -3.04 5.30
CA SER A 38 -5.34 -2.09 6.37
C SER A 38 -5.34 -0.63 5.90
N VAL A 39 -4.56 -0.31 4.87
CA VAL A 39 -4.43 1.04 4.30
C VAL A 39 -5.28 1.20 3.04
N HIS A 40 -5.19 0.27 2.08
CA HIS A 40 -5.97 0.37 0.83
C HIS A 40 -7.42 -0.12 0.96
N GLY A 41 -7.80 -0.75 2.08
CA GLY A 41 -9.17 -1.16 2.38
C GLY A 41 -9.70 -2.36 1.58
N GLY A 42 -8.92 -2.97 0.69
CA GLY A 42 -9.40 -4.05 -0.15
C GLY A 42 -10.66 -3.67 -0.93
N ALA A 43 -11.70 -4.50 -0.85
CA ALA A 43 -13.01 -4.25 -1.46
C ALA A 43 -13.86 -3.20 -0.74
N SER A 44 -13.41 -2.66 0.39
CA SER A 44 -14.14 -1.63 1.12
C SER A 44 -14.19 -0.31 0.35
N ALA A 45 -15.35 0.35 0.37
CA ALA A 45 -15.49 1.73 -0.08
C ALA A 45 -14.76 2.72 0.85
N ASN A 46 -14.45 2.31 2.07
CA ASN A 46 -13.81 3.16 3.07
C ASN A 46 -12.30 2.83 3.14
N LYS A 47 -11.48 3.75 2.67
CA LYS A 47 -10.03 3.58 2.54
C LYS A 47 -9.29 4.60 3.40
N VAL A 48 -8.21 4.17 4.06
CA VAL A 48 -7.42 5.06 4.92
C VAL A 48 -6.74 6.17 4.09
N ILE A 49 -6.29 5.85 2.89
CA ILE A 49 -5.65 6.82 1.97
C ILE A 49 -6.66 7.82 1.38
N ASP A 50 -7.95 7.49 1.36
CA ASP A 50 -8.97 8.36 0.76
C ASP A 50 -9.11 9.68 1.55
N PRO A 51 -8.96 10.87 0.94
CA PRO A 51 -9.09 12.16 1.60
C PRO A 51 -10.52 12.43 2.12
N ASN A 52 -11.52 11.71 1.61
CA ASN A 52 -12.89 11.78 2.13
C ASN A 52 -13.05 10.98 3.44
N ASN A 53 -12.09 10.15 3.79
CA ASN A 53 -12.08 9.43 5.05
C ASN A 53 -11.66 10.37 6.19
N ARG A 54 -12.38 10.31 7.29
CA ARG A 54 -12.09 11.12 8.48
C ARG A 54 -10.66 10.85 8.97
N ASN A 55 -9.90 11.92 9.23
CA ASN A 55 -8.51 11.86 9.68
C ASN A 55 -7.57 11.11 8.72
N SER A 56 -7.84 11.17 7.43
CA SER A 56 -6.98 10.57 6.40
C SER A 56 -5.71 11.40 6.22
N ILE A 57 -4.76 11.23 7.12
CA ILE A 57 -3.44 11.86 7.08
C ILE A 57 -2.37 10.98 6.43
N VAL A 58 -2.72 9.74 6.07
CA VAL A 58 -1.88 8.86 5.24
C VAL A 58 -2.11 9.24 3.77
N LEU A 59 -1.19 10.01 3.20
CA LEU A 59 -1.32 10.52 1.83
C LEU A 59 -1.07 9.45 0.78
N GLY A 60 -0.31 8.44 1.09
CA GLY A 60 -0.04 7.36 0.18
C GLY A 60 0.85 6.27 0.77
N SER A 61 0.81 5.13 0.10
CA SER A 61 1.67 3.98 0.38
C SER A 61 2.18 3.39 -0.93
N VAL A 62 3.44 2.97 -0.95
CA VAL A 62 4.02 2.30 -2.11
C VAL A 62 3.58 0.84 -2.12
N ALA A 63 2.75 0.46 -3.09
CA ALA A 63 2.31 -0.91 -3.28
C ALA A 63 3.40 -1.73 -3.98
N TYR A 64 3.77 -2.86 -3.39
CA TYR A 64 4.64 -3.87 -3.99
C TYR A 64 3.86 -5.05 -4.57
N PHE A 65 2.54 -5.07 -4.40
CA PHE A 65 1.65 -6.13 -4.89
C PHE A 65 2.06 -7.52 -4.40
N LEU A 66 2.33 -7.66 -3.09
CA LEU A 66 2.72 -8.93 -2.46
C LEU A 66 1.72 -10.06 -2.75
N ASP A 67 0.45 -9.72 -2.89
CA ASP A 67 -0.64 -10.61 -3.30
C ASP A 67 -0.46 -11.19 -4.71
N ARG A 68 0.36 -10.55 -5.56
CA ARG A 68 0.63 -10.97 -6.95
C ARG A 68 1.97 -11.66 -7.13
N TYR A 69 2.80 -11.75 -6.10
CA TYR A 69 4.13 -12.35 -6.20
C TYR A 69 4.10 -13.80 -6.68
N GLY A 70 3.07 -14.56 -6.35
CA GLY A 70 2.87 -15.91 -6.91
C GLY A 70 2.83 -15.92 -8.44
N ASN A 71 2.21 -14.92 -9.05
CA ASN A 71 2.11 -14.81 -10.50
C ASN A 71 3.42 -14.34 -11.17
N GLU A 72 4.29 -13.66 -10.44
CA GLU A 72 5.55 -13.12 -10.96
C GLU A 72 6.72 -14.05 -10.65
N ILE A 73 6.81 -14.56 -9.43
CA ILE A 73 7.95 -15.34 -8.94
C ILE A 73 7.85 -16.81 -9.33
N LEU A 74 6.65 -17.40 -9.31
CA LEU A 74 6.47 -18.82 -9.63
C LEU A 74 6.91 -19.17 -11.07
N PRO A 75 6.59 -18.39 -12.11
CA PRO A 75 7.10 -18.66 -13.45
C PRO A 75 8.64 -18.60 -13.53
N LEU A 76 9.29 -17.71 -12.79
CA LEU A 76 10.75 -17.62 -12.71
C LEU A 76 11.34 -18.86 -12.03
N ALA A 77 10.75 -19.30 -10.92
CA ALA A 77 11.17 -20.51 -10.24
C ALA A 77 11.02 -21.76 -11.13
N LEU A 78 9.92 -21.88 -11.89
CA LEU A 78 9.72 -22.96 -12.83
C LEU A 78 10.74 -22.95 -13.98
N LYS A 79 11.09 -21.81 -14.51
CA LYS A 79 12.15 -21.67 -15.52
C LYS A 79 13.50 -22.13 -14.96
N MET A 80 13.83 -21.70 -13.73
CA MET A 80 15.05 -22.11 -13.05
C MET A 80 15.12 -23.63 -12.87
N LEU A 81 14.02 -24.27 -12.46
CA LEU A 81 13.94 -25.73 -12.31
C LEU A 81 14.11 -26.48 -13.64
N ARG A 82 13.76 -25.87 -14.76
CA ARG A 82 13.93 -26.41 -16.12
C ARG A 82 15.34 -26.17 -16.67
N GLY A 83 16.23 -25.53 -15.93
CA GLY A 83 17.58 -25.20 -16.38
C GLY A 83 17.63 -24.05 -17.39
N GLU A 84 16.54 -23.27 -17.53
CA GLU A 84 16.53 -22.09 -18.38
C GLU A 84 17.37 -20.96 -17.78
N GLN A 85 18.05 -20.21 -18.63
CA GLN A 85 18.79 -19.04 -18.19
C GLN A 85 17.82 -17.94 -17.77
N LEU A 86 17.99 -17.46 -16.54
CA LEU A 86 17.26 -16.32 -16.02
C LEU A 86 18.10 -15.05 -16.10
N PRO A 87 17.46 -13.87 -16.21
CA PRO A 87 18.19 -12.61 -16.04
C PRO A 87 18.80 -12.54 -14.64
N PRO A 88 19.97 -11.94 -14.47
CA PRO A 88 20.69 -11.88 -13.19
C PRO A 88 19.91 -11.09 -12.12
N ARG A 89 18.92 -10.31 -12.53
CA ARG A 89 18.01 -9.55 -11.67
C ARG A 89 16.63 -9.51 -12.30
N SER A 90 15.60 -9.68 -11.47
CA SER A 90 14.21 -9.45 -11.84
C SER A 90 13.61 -8.47 -10.82
N PHE A 91 12.92 -7.46 -11.31
CA PHE A 91 12.27 -6.47 -10.46
C PHE A 91 10.75 -6.64 -10.57
N THR A 92 10.10 -6.70 -9.43
CA THR A 92 8.64 -6.65 -9.36
C THR A 92 8.15 -5.20 -9.58
N GLY A 93 6.95 -5.07 -10.13
CA GLY A 93 6.32 -3.77 -10.29
C GLY A 93 5.97 -3.15 -8.93
N HIS A 94 6.08 -1.83 -8.82
CA HIS A 94 5.58 -1.08 -7.67
C HIS A 94 4.93 0.22 -8.12
N VAL A 95 3.98 0.71 -7.32
CA VAL A 95 3.29 1.96 -7.62
C VAL A 95 2.95 2.71 -6.34
N LEU A 96 3.05 4.02 -6.37
CA LEU A 96 2.56 4.85 -5.28
C LEU A 96 1.03 4.92 -5.35
N VAL A 97 0.37 4.35 -4.35
CA VAL A 97 -1.08 4.42 -4.16
C VAL A 97 -1.40 5.66 -3.35
N THR A 98 -2.30 6.47 -3.86
CA THR A 98 -2.77 7.72 -3.24
C THR A 98 -4.29 7.81 -3.41
N ALA A 99 -4.91 8.81 -2.83
CA ALA A 99 -6.33 9.11 -3.03
C ALA A 99 -6.75 9.22 -4.51
N LYS A 100 -5.83 9.62 -5.40
CA LYS A 100 -6.13 9.77 -6.83
C LYS A 100 -6.29 8.45 -7.58
N ASN A 101 -5.70 7.37 -7.08
CA ASN A 101 -5.66 6.09 -7.80
C ASN A 101 -6.08 4.88 -6.96
N VAL A 102 -6.31 5.04 -5.66
CA VAL A 102 -6.65 3.91 -4.77
C VAL A 102 -7.88 3.15 -5.23
N PHE A 103 -8.93 3.84 -5.66
CA PHE A 103 -10.17 3.20 -6.14
C PHE A 103 -10.01 2.52 -7.50
N ARG A 104 -9.04 2.94 -8.30
CA ARG A 104 -8.72 2.28 -9.57
C ARG A 104 -7.89 1.02 -9.37
N ILE A 105 -6.96 1.05 -8.41
CA ILE A 105 -6.04 -0.07 -8.13
C ILE A 105 -6.71 -1.12 -7.27
N TYR A 106 -7.50 -0.67 -6.29
CA TYR A 106 -8.27 -1.48 -5.35
C TYR A 106 -9.74 -1.02 -5.35
N PRO A 107 -10.50 -1.33 -6.41
CA PRO A 107 -11.89 -0.92 -6.51
C PRO A 107 -12.73 -1.57 -5.40
N PRO A 108 -13.79 -0.88 -4.92
CA PRO A 108 -14.82 -1.53 -4.13
C PRO A 108 -15.49 -2.60 -5.00
N ILE A 109 -15.65 -3.79 -4.48
CA ILE A 109 -16.38 -4.87 -5.15
C ILE A 109 -17.73 -4.97 -4.47
N ASP A 110 -18.78 -4.59 -5.17
CA ASP A 110 -20.14 -4.89 -4.76
C ASP A 110 -20.34 -6.39 -4.94
N ILE A 111 -20.33 -7.12 -3.85
CA ILE A 111 -20.75 -8.52 -3.81
C ILE A 111 -22.27 -8.47 -3.61
N ASN A 112 -23.00 -8.29 -4.72
CA ASN A 112 -24.43 -8.53 -4.77
C ASN A 112 -24.71 -10.00 -5.02
#